data_f142235213e8f145d6aa83540858c7de
#
_entry.id   f142235213e8f145d6aa83540858c7de
#
_cell.length_a   1.000
_cell.length_b   1.000
_cell.length_c   1.000
_cell.angle_alpha   90.00
_cell.angle_beta   90.00
_cell.angle_gamma   90.00
#
_symmetry.space_group_name_H-M   'P 1'
#
loop_
_entity.id
_entity.type
_entity.pdbx_description
1 polymer ?
#
loop_
_entity_poly.entity_id
_entity_poly.type
_entity_poly.pdbx_seq_one_letter_code
_entity_poly.pdbx_strand_id
1 'polypeptide(L)'
;MISSLKNNKKKVLLTASIAVILIAALVVVMTLTKPYAVYADGTKVENPYAVKAGGEELFLVKDSKTAEKVIETVMDKYSPEGAQINSITVDKKLSSEEADLKRGGEPETVMTADEAVDYVLAQNSSDDPLFCVTISSETGSLQNVAAGTTYEDNKDLY
;
A
#
# COMPACT_ATOMS: atom_id res chain seq x y z
N MET A 1 47.49 -35.91 29.89
CA MET A 1 46.02 -35.65 29.99
C MET A 1 45.67 -34.17 30.02
N ILE A 2 46.45 -33.27 30.56
CA ILE A 2 46.23 -31.81 30.69
C ILE A 2 46.34 -31.05 29.34
N SER A 3 47.21 -31.50 28.41
CA SER A 3 47.41 -30.86 27.11
C SER A 3 46.20 -31.00 26.15
N SER A 4 45.50 -32.12 26.21
CA SER A 4 44.30 -32.41 25.40
C SER A 4 43.10 -31.53 25.78
N LEU A 5 42.91 -31.27 27.08
CA LEU A 5 41.88 -30.39 27.61
C LEU A 5 42.10 -28.92 27.22
N LYS A 6 43.35 -28.46 27.18
CA LYS A 6 43.72 -27.10 26.79
C LYS A 6 43.51 -26.84 25.30
N ASN A 7 43.73 -27.87 24.47
CA ASN A 7 43.52 -27.81 23.02
C ASN A 7 42.01 -27.82 22.62
N ASN A 8 41.18 -28.56 23.36
CA ASN A 8 39.75 -28.55 23.18
C ASN A 8 39.10 -27.21 23.56
N LYS A 9 39.55 -26.59 24.67
CA LYS A 9 39.07 -25.24 25.06
C LYS A 9 39.41 -24.18 24.01
N LYS A 10 40.61 -24.22 23.41
CA LYS A 10 40.98 -23.30 22.31
C LYS A 10 40.12 -23.51 21.07
N LYS A 11 39.86 -24.78 20.70
CA LYS A 11 38.96 -25.09 19.55
C LYS A 11 37.54 -24.62 19.79
N VAL A 12 36.98 -24.84 20.98
CA VAL A 12 35.65 -24.37 21.35
C VAL A 12 35.57 -22.84 21.35
N LEU A 13 36.60 -22.15 21.86
CA LEU A 13 36.64 -20.70 21.85
C LEU A 13 36.73 -20.15 20.42
N LEU A 14 37.53 -20.77 19.55
CA LEU A 14 37.65 -20.38 18.14
C LEU A 14 36.34 -20.56 17.36
N THR A 15 35.64 -21.71 17.54
CA THR A 15 34.34 -21.96 16.89
C THR A 15 33.28 -21.02 17.41
N ALA A 16 33.23 -20.70 18.70
CA ALA A 16 32.32 -19.73 19.27
C ALA A 16 32.55 -18.32 18.70
N SER A 17 33.81 -17.89 18.56
CA SER A 17 34.16 -16.58 17.99
C SER A 17 33.75 -16.48 16.52
N ILE A 18 33.95 -17.55 15.72
CA ILE A 18 33.52 -17.59 14.30
C ILE A 18 32.02 -17.51 14.21
N ALA A 19 31.27 -18.22 15.05
CA ALA A 19 29.81 -18.19 15.07
C ALA A 19 29.29 -16.80 15.40
N VAL A 20 29.87 -16.08 16.37
CA VAL A 20 29.48 -14.70 16.71
C VAL A 20 29.74 -13.75 15.56
N ILE A 21 30.87 -13.87 14.87
CA ILE A 21 31.21 -13.03 13.71
C ILE A 21 30.22 -13.28 12.57
N LEU A 22 29.87 -14.54 12.30
CA LEU A 22 28.90 -14.89 11.27
C LEU A 22 27.50 -14.36 11.58
N ILE A 23 27.06 -14.46 12.84
CA ILE A 23 25.79 -13.89 13.28
C ILE A 23 25.79 -12.37 13.15
N ALA A 24 26.86 -11.70 13.58
CA ALA A 24 26.99 -10.26 13.43
C ALA A 24 27.00 -9.82 11.96
N ALA A 25 27.70 -10.52 11.09
CA ALA A 25 27.70 -10.28 9.65
C ALA A 25 26.31 -10.49 9.04
N LEU A 26 25.59 -11.53 9.46
CA LEU A 26 24.22 -11.81 9.00
C LEU A 26 23.26 -10.70 9.44
N VAL A 27 23.34 -10.21 10.67
CA VAL A 27 22.54 -9.09 11.18
C VAL A 27 22.84 -7.81 10.39
N VAL A 28 24.11 -7.52 10.13
CA VAL A 28 24.51 -6.35 9.31
C VAL A 28 23.95 -6.46 7.89
N VAL A 29 24.05 -7.62 7.25
CA VAL A 29 23.47 -7.84 5.92
C VAL A 29 21.95 -7.69 5.97
N MET A 30 21.28 -8.25 6.98
CA MET A 30 19.82 -8.11 7.13
C MET A 30 19.37 -6.66 7.37
N THR A 31 20.16 -5.84 8.06
CA THR A 31 19.85 -4.43 8.28
C THR A 31 20.15 -3.56 7.06
N LEU A 32 21.21 -3.89 6.30
CA LEU A 32 21.57 -3.17 5.08
C LEU A 32 20.71 -3.52 3.86
N THR A 33 20.04 -4.67 3.90
CA THR A 33 19.16 -5.15 2.81
C THR A 33 17.67 -5.09 3.18
N LYS A 34 17.27 -4.08 3.96
CA LYS A 34 15.83 -3.84 4.15
C LYS A 34 15.18 -3.65 2.79
N PRO A 35 14.04 -4.32 2.53
CA PRO A 35 13.31 -4.08 1.31
C PRO A 35 12.83 -2.62 1.29
N TYR A 36 12.78 -2.05 0.12
CA TYR A 36 12.31 -0.68 -0.11
C TYR A 36 11.56 -0.63 -1.41
N ALA A 37 10.69 0.34 -1.55
CA ALA A 37 10.07 0.70 -2.81
C ALA A 37 10.68 1.99 -3.36
N VAL A 38 10.36 2.37 -4.58
CA VAL A 38 10.90 3.56 -5.23
C VAL A 38 9.81 4.34 -5.95
N TYR A 39 9.93 5.65 -5.98
CA TYR A 39 9.20 6.46 -6.95
C TYR A 39 9.76 6.27 -8.36
N ALA A 40 9.03 6.75 -9.37
CA ALA A 40 9.47 6.71 -10.76
C ALA A 40 10.81 7.43 -11.02
N ASP A 41 11.16 8.41 -10.18
CA ASP A 41 12.44 9.14 -10.21
C ASP A 41 13.59 8.42 -9.50
N GLY A 42 13.33 7.23 -8.93
CA GLY A 42 14.29 6.43 -8.17
C GLY A 42 14.43 6.80 -6.69
N THR A 43 13.66 7.76 -6.18
CA THR A 43 13.65 8.11 -4.76
C THR A 43 13.13 6.95 -3.92
N LYS A 44 13.89 6.55 -2.89
CA LYS A 44 13.56 5.40 -2.05
C LYS A 44 12.51 5.71 -0.99
N VAL A 45 11.66 4.72 -0.75
CA VAL A 45 10.64 4.70 0.31
C VAL A 45 10.83 3.40 1.13
N GLU A 46 11.12 3.53 2.42
CA GLU A 46 11.48 2.38 3.26
C GLU A 46 10.27 1.61 3.81
N ASN A 47 9.18 2.29 4.13
CA ASN A 47 7.97 1.68 4.69
C ASN A 47 6.74 2.20 3.93
N PRO A 48 6.56 1.80 2.66
CA PRO A 48 5.39 2.19 1.90
C PRO A 48 4.12 1.55 2.44
N TYR A 49 2.98 2.11 2.09
CA TYR A 49 1.67 1.59 2.40
C TYR A 49 0.99 1.10 1.13
N ALA A 50 0.39 -0.07 1.20
CA ALA A 50 -0.43 -0.63 0.15
C ALA A 50 -1.87 -0.08 0.29
N VAL A 51 -2.41 0.45 -0.80
CA VAL A 51 -3.84 0.77 -0.90
C VAL A 51 -4.54 -0.41 -1.56
N LYS A 52 -5.66 -0.82 -0.98
CA LYS A 52 -6.41 -2.04 -1.34
C LYS A 52 -7.86 -1.73 -1.62
N ALA A 53 -8.46 -2.49 -2.53
CA ALA A 53 -9.91 -2.54 -2.72
C ALA A 53 -10.42 -3.96 -2.47
N GLY A 54 -11.34 -4.14 -1.52
CA GLY A 54 -11.87 -5.45 -1.17
C GLY A 54 -10.81 -6.46 -0.69
N GLY A 55 -9.64 -5.98 -0.23
CA GLY A 55 -8.51 -6.79 0.22
C GLY A 55 -7.44 -7.07 -0.85
N GLU A 56 -7.70 -6.75 -2.11
CA GLU A 56 -6.70 -6.83 -3.18
C GLU A 56 -5.86 -5.56 -3.24
N GLU A 57 -4.54 -5.71 -3.34
CA GLU A 57 -3.59 -4.61 -3.45
C GLU A 57 -3.69 -3.95 -4.82
N LEU A 58 -3.81 -2.63 -4.85
CA LEU A 58 -3.90 -1.85 -6.07
C LEU A 58 -2.56 -1.20 -6.42
N PHE A 59 -1.95 -0.53 -5.44
CA PHE A 59 -0.69 0.19 -5.60
C PHE A 59 -0.09 0.54 -4.24
N LEU A 60 1.16 0.99 -4.26
CA LEU A 60 1.88 1.47 -3.10
C LEU A 60 1.93 3.00 -3.08
N VAL A 61 1.85 3.57 -1.88
CA VAL A 61 2.08 4.99 -1.60
C VAL A 61 3.12 5.14 -0.48
N LYS A 62 3.63 6.34 -0.31
CA LYS A 62 4.75 6.64 0.58
C LYS A 62 4.53 6.23 2.04
N ASP A 63 3.35 6.50 2.59
CA ASP A 63 3.05 6.32 4.01
C ASP A 63 1.52 6.25 4.26
N SER A 64 1.11 5.92 5.48
CA SER A 64 -0.30 5.83 5.87
C SER A 64 -1.08 7.12 5.63
N LYS A 65 -0.46 8.26 5.91
CA LYS A 65 -1.10 9.57 5.74
C LYS A 65 -1.40 9.86 4.28
N THR A 66 -0.49 9.48 3.38
CA THR A 66 -0.71 9.57 1.93
C THR A 66 -1.84 8.63 1.50
N ALA A 67 -1.85 7.39 2.01
CA ALA A 67 -2.90 6.42 1.71
C ALA A 67 -4.28 6.91 2.18
N GLU A 68 -4.39 7.42 3.41
CA GLU A 68 -5.62 8.00 3.96
C GLU A 68 -6.11 9.17 3.09
N LYS A 69 -5.20 10.09 2.73
CA LYS A 69 -5.52 11.23 1.86
C LYS A 69 -6.02 10.80 0.48
N VAL A 70 -5.41 9.78 -0.12
CA VAL A 70 -5.86 9.22 -1.41
C VAL A 70 -7.28 8.69 -1.29
N ILE A 71 -7.53 7.84 -0.28
CA ILE A 71 -8.86 7.25 -0.04
C ILE A 71 -9.91 8.35 0.18
N GLU A 72 -9.62 9.33 1.03
CA GLU A 72 -10.49 10.47 1.30
C GLU A 72 -10.78 11.26 0.02
N THR A 73 -9.73 11.63 -0.73
CA THR A 73 -9.88 12.41 -1.98
C THR A 73 -10.69 11.66 -3.03
N VAL A 74 -10.49 10.34 -3.17
CA VAL A 74 -11.28 9.52 -4.08
C VAL A 74 -12.74 9.51 -3.65
N MET A 75 -13.03 9.30 -2.36
CA MET A 75 -14.41 9.27 -1.85
C MET A 75 -15.11 10.63 -1.96
N ASP A 76 -14.39 11.74 -1.77
CA ASP A 76 -14.93 13.09 -1.91
C ASP A 76 -15.40 13.39 -3.34
N LYS A 77 -14.80 12.73 -4.36
CA LYS A 77 -15.26 12.87 -5.75
C LYS A 77 -16.68 12.35 -5.98
N TYR A 78 -17.17 11.45 -5.11
CA TYR A 78 -18.54 10.94 -5.12
C TYR A 78 -19.50 11.70 -4.19
N SER A 79 -19.00 12.70 -3.47
CA SER A 79 -19.76 13.56 -2.57
C SER A 79 -19.63 15.03 -2.98
N PRO A 80 -20.16 15.46 -4.14
CA PRO A 80 -20.00 16.83 -4.59
C PRO A 80 -20.71 17.82 -3.65
N GLU A 81 -20.12 18.99 -3.47
CA GLU A 81 -20.71 20.07 -2.68
C GLU A 81 -22.10 20.45 -3.22
N GLY A 82 -23.06 20.54 -2.29
CA GLY A 82 -24.44 20.95 -2.61
C GLY A 82 -25.37 19.80 -3.01
N ALA A 83 -24.89 18.57 -3.15
CA ALA A 83 -25.75 17.41 -3.34
C ALA A 83 -26.36 16.96 -2.00
N GLN A 84 -27.65 16.71 -1.96
CA GLN A 84 -28.33 16.11 -0.80
C GLN A 84 -28.16 14.59 -0.84
N ILE A 85 -27.00 14.13 -0.39
CA ILE A 85 -26.66 12.70 -0.37
C ILE A 85 -26.95 12.13 1.02
N ASN A 86 -27.84 11.13 1.08
CA ASN A 86 -28.19 10.45 2.33
C ASN A 86 -27.13 9.40 2.71
N SER A 87 -26.60 8.70 1.72
CA SER A 87 -25.55 7.69 1.94
C SER A 87 -24.76 7.40 0.67
N ILE A 88 -23.49 7.08 0.85
CA ILE A 88 -22.62 6.50 -0.17
C ILE A 88 -22.16 5.14 0.36
N THR A 89 -22.35 4.10 -0.43
CA THR A 89 -21.84 2.77 -0.13
C THR A 89 -20.97 2.26 -1.27
N VAL A 90 -19.95 1.51 -0.94
CA VAL A 90 -19.04 0.88 -1.91
C VAL A 90 -19.08 -0.63 -1.71
N ASP A 91 -19.08 -1.40 -2.80
CA ASP A 91 -19.08 -2.86 -2.76
C ASP A 91 -17.72 -3.42 -2.29
N LYS A 92 -16.61 -2.77 -2.67
CA LYS A 92 -15.26 -3.11 -2.24
C LYS A 92 -14.66 -1.94 -1.48
N LYS A 93 -14.58 -2.06 -0.16
CA LYS A 93 -14.04 -1.01 0.70
C LYS A 93 -12.57 -0.74 0.37
N LEU A 94 -12.24 0.54 0.17
CA LEU A 94 -10.85 0.99 0.15
C LEU A 94 -10.26 0.94 1.55
N SER A 95 -9.05 0.42 1.65
CA SER A 95 -8.30 0.32 2.89
C SER A 95 -6.81 0.48 2.62
N SER A 96 -6.02 0.68 3.67
CA SER A 96 -4.57 0.72 3.57
C SER A 96 -3.93 -0.04 4.71
N GLU A 97 -2.77 -0.62 4.43
CA GLU A 97 -1.92 -1.27 5.43
C GLU A 97 -0.44 -1.13 5.05
N GLU A 98 0.46 -1.42 5.97
CA GLU A 98 1.90 -1.44 5.67
C GLU A 98 2.18 -2.50 4.61
N ALA A 99 2.94 -2.14 3.57
CA ALA A 99 3.22 -3.04 2.46
C ALA A 99 4.19 -4.16 2.86
N ASP A 100 3.90 -5.38 2.46
CA ASP A 100 4.78 -6.55 2.66
C ASP A 100 5.78 -6.67 1.51
N LEU A 101 6.84 -5.87 1.56
CA LEU A 101 7.87 -5.86 0.53
C LEU A 101 8.75 -7.11 0.58
N LYS A 102 8.93 -7.75 -0.57
CA LYS A 102 9.78 -8.94 -0.71
C LYS A 102 11.27 -8.56 -0.69
N ARG A 103 12.05 -9.30 0.11
CA ARG A 103 13.51 -9.14 0.12
C ARG A 103 14.13 -9.72 -1.14
N GLY A 104 15.09 -8.99 -1.72
CA GLY A 104 15.90 -9.48 -2.86
C GLY A 104 15.19 -9.46 -4.21
N GLY A 105 14.00 -8.85 -4.30
CA GLY A 105 13.30 -8.55 -5.56
C GLY A 105 13.71 -7.20 -6.14
N GLU A 106 13.20 -6.90 -7.33
CA GLU A 106 13.22 -5.53 -7.85
C GLU A 106 12.35 -4.64 -6.96
N PRO A 107 12.77 -3.38 -6.70
CA PRO A 107 11.97 -2.47 -5.92
C PRO A 107 10.61 -2.21 -6.58
N GLU A 108 9.54 -2.27 -5.78
CA GLU A 108 8.20 -1.94 -6.24
C GLU A 108 8.05 -0.43 -6.42
N THR A 109 7.18 -0.02 -7.35
CA THR A 109 6.96 1.40 -7.64
C THR A 109 5.92 1.98 -6.70
N VAL A 110 6.25 3.16 -6.14
CA VAL A 110 5.35 3.96 -5.28
C VAL A 110 4.74 5.08 -6.12
N MET A 111 3.43 5.26 -5.99
CA MET A 111 2.71 6.37 -6.60
C MET A 111 2.70 7.60 -5.68
N THR A 112 2.71 8.78 -6.25
CA THR A 112 2.34 10.01 -5.54
C THR A 112 0.84 10.01 -5.23
N ALA A 113 0.39 10.89 -4.33
CA ALA A 113 -1.04 10.98 -4.00
C ALA A 113 -1.90 11.30 -5.23
N ASP A 114 -1.43 12.22 -6.07
CA ASP A 114 -2.19 12.66 -7.25
C ASP A 114 -2.24 11.54 -8.32
N GLU A 115 -1.12 10.87 -8.60
CA GLU A 115 -1.08 9.71 -9.50
C GLU A 115 -1.99 8.58 -9.02
N ALA A 116 -2.03 8.33 -7.70
CA ALA A 116 -2.87 7.30 -7.12
C ALA A 116 -4.37 7.63 -7.24
N VAL A 117 -4.76 8.88 -6.99
CA VAL A 117 -6.14 9.35 -7.20
C VAL A 117 -6.54 9.22 -8.66
N ASP A 118 -5.72 9.72 -9.58
CA ASP A 118 -5.97 9.66 -11.02
C ASP A 118 -6.08 8.21 -11.51
N TYR A 119 -5.22 7.32 -11.01
CA TYR A 119 -5.27 5.89 -11.31
C TYR A 119 -6.61 5.28 -10.90
N VAL A 120 -7.06 5.50 -9.66
CA VAL A 120 -8.33 4.94 -9.17
C VAL A 120 -9.50 5.48 -9.99
N LEU A 121 -9.56 6.78 -10.23
CA LEU A 121 -10.65 7.40 -11.00
C LEU A 121 -10.69 6.90 -12.45
N ALA A 122 -9.51 6.75 -13.09
CA ALA A 122 -9.41 6.21 -14.44
C ALA A 122 -9.86 4.75 -14.52
N GLN A 123 -9.44 3.92 -13.56
CA GLN A 123 -9.87 2.52 -13.52
C GLN A 123 -11.37 2.38 -13.25
N ASN A 124 -11.91 3.21 -12.36
CA ASN A 124 -13.33 3.18 -12.02
C ASN A 124 -14.25 3.67 -13.17
N SER A 125 -13.72 4.44 -14.12
CA SER A 125 -14.43 4.83 -15.35
C SER A 125 -14.34 3.79 -16.48
N SER A 126 -13.68 2.66 -16.26
CA SER A 126 -13.56 1.56 -17.22
C SER A 126 -14.75 0.61 -17.16
N ASP A 127 -14.82 -0.32 -18.13
CA ASP A 127 -15.85 -1.37 -18.19
C ASP A 127 -15.73 -2.37 -17.01
N ASP A 128 -14.56 -2.43 -16.36
CA ASP A 128 -14.28 -3.26 -15.17
C ASP A 128 -13.77 -2.39 -14.02
N PRO A 129 -14.67 -1.70 -13.29
CA PRO A 129 -14.28 -0.78 -12.24
C PRO A 129 -13.72 -1.51 -11.01
N LEU A 130 -12.74 -0.87 -10.33
CA LEU A 130 -12.13 -1.41 -9.10
C LEU A 130 -13.16 -1.60 -7.99
N PHE A 131 -14.17 -0.75 -7.93
CA PHE A 131 -15.32 -0.83 -7.01
C PHE A 131 -16.52 -0.07 -7.59
N CYS A 132 -17.71 -0.49 -7.18
CA CYS A 132 -18.95 0.18 -7.53
C CYS A 132 -19.43 1.07 -6.39
N VAL A 133 -19.89 2.25 -6.72
CA VAL A 133 -20.46 3.20 -5.76
C VAL A 133 -21.97 3.23 -5.90
N THR A 134 -22.67 3.12 -4.78
CA THR A 134 -24.12 3.35 -4.70
C THR A 134 -24.38 4.63 -3.91
N ILE A 135 -25.03 5.59 -4.54
CA ILE A 135 -25.39 6.87 -3.94
C ILE A 135 -26.90 6.88 -3.70
N SER A 136 -27.32 7.18 -2.49
CA SER A 136 -28.73 7.39 -2.12
C SER A 136 -28.99 8.85 -1.84
N SER A 137 -30.01 9.43 -2.48
CA SER A 137 -30.46 10.81 -2.27
C SER A 137 -31.93 10.85 -1.88
N GLU A 138 -32.46 12.02 -1.50
CA GLU A 138 -33.88 12.18 -1.20
C GLU A 138 -34.79 11.95 -2.41
N THR A 139 -34.28 12.13 -3.63
CA THR A 139 -35.01 11.96 -4.88
C THR A 139 -34.96 10.55 -5.44
N GLY A 140 -34.16 9.65 -4.87
CA GLY A 140 -34.05 8.25 -5.28
C GLY A 140 -32.70 7.63 -4.95
N SER A 141 -32.54 6.37 -5.34
CA SER A 141 -31.26 5.66 -5.21
C SER A 141 -30.69 5.40 -6.60
N LEU A 142 -29.48 5.88 -6.83
CA LEU A 142 -28.68 5.52 -8.00
C LEU A 142 -27.87 4.28 -7.64
N GLN A 143 -28.19 3.15 -8.28
CA GLN A 143 -27.41 1.91 -8.15
C GLN A 143 -26.45 1.81 -9.33
N ASN A 144 -25.20 1.37 -9.03
CA ASN A 144 -24.16 1.14 -10.02
C ASN A 144 -23.78 2.40 -10.82
N VAL A 145 -23.68 3.52 -10.13
CA VAL A 145 -22.97 4.65 -10.73
C VAL A 145 -21.54 4.16 -10.95
N ALA A 146 -21.15 4.00 -12.22
CA ALA A 146 -19.79 3.65 -12.56
C ALA A 146 -18.87 4.67 -11.89
N ALA A 147 -18.00 4.19 -11.03
CA ALA A 147 -17.08 5.02 -10.30
C ALA A 147 -16.20 5.76 -11.33
N GLY A 148 -16.33 7.05 -11.44
CA GLY A 148 -15.70 7.87 -12.49
C GLY A 148 -16.67 8.84 -13.13
N THR A 149 -17.96 8.64 -12.94
CA THR A 149 -18.94 9.65 -13.32
C THR A 149 -19.01 10.70 -12.23
N THR A 150 -18.58 11.89 -12.55
CA THR A 150 -18.71 13.05 -11.66
C THR A 150 -20.17 13.48 -11.54
N TYR A 151 -20.50 14.26 -10.51
CA TYR A 151 -21.82 14.90 -10.40
C TYR A 151 -22.18 15.66 -11.69
N GLU A 152 -21.22 16.35 -12.32
CA GLU A 152 -21.42 17.08 -13.57
C GLU A 152 -21.85 16.16 -14.72
N ASP A 153 -21.32 14.94 -14.79
CA ASP A 153 -21.67 13.96 -15.83
C ASP A 153 -23.07 13.36 -15.63
N ASN A 154 -23.57 13.38 -14.39
CA ASN A 154 -24.83 12.75 -13.99
C ASN A 154 -25.83 13.71 -13.37
N LYS A 155 -25.63 15.01 -13.45
CA LYS A 155 -26.52 16.01 -12.81
C LYS A 155 -27.99 15.93 -13.25
N ASP A 156 -28.27 15.33 -14.39
CA ASP A 156 -29.62 15.09 -14.87
C ASP A 156 -30.32 13.88 -14.21
N LEU A 157 -29.55 13.12 -13.39
CA LEU A 157 -30.01 11.94 -12.65
C LEU A 157 -30.27 12.23 -11.16
N TYR A 158 -29.90 13.45 -10.70
CA TYR A 158 -30.06 13.87 -9.29
C TYR A 158 -31.27 14.79 -9.08
#